data_79d2720a076e9b0a88605cfa1db3d956
#
_entry.id   79d2720a076e9b0a88605cfa1db3d956
#
_cell.length_a   1.000
_cell.length_b   1.000
_cell.length_c   1.000
_cell.angle_alpha   90.00
_cell.angle_beta   90.00
_cell.angle_gamma   90.00
#
_symmetry.space_group_name_H-M   'P 1'
#
loop_
_entity.id
_entity.type
_entity.pdbx_description
1 polymer ?
#
loop_
_entity_poly.entity_id
_entity_poly.type
_entity_poly.pdbx_seq_one_letter_code
_entity_poly.pdbx_strand_id
1 'polypeptide(L)'
;MSHDSSIISRANLSGLVPEPVAREIMQGAVEESAVLRVGRKLPNMTSGTQSINVLDMLPTAYFVDGDAGFKQTSSQAWTKKKLYAEEVAVIIPIPEAVLDDSNYDIWGEVRPRISEAMGKTIDQAILFGVGAPSTWRDSIIETAEDANMVVEYDEQSDDLYQKLLGVDGLLATVEEAGYNVTRVLSDISMR
;
A
#
# COMPACT_ATOMS: atom_id res chain seq x y z
N MET A 1 20.69 -29.71 23.78
CA MET A 1 20.91 -28.29 24.08
C MET A 1 19.58 -27.59 24.03
N SER A 2 19.12 -27.07 25.16
CA SER A 2 17.83 -26.37 25.24
C SER A 2 17.98 -25.01 24.57
N HIS A 3 17.24 -24.77 23.46
CA HIS A 3 17.08 -23.45 22.93
C HIS A 3 16.26 -22.64 23.93
N ASP A 4 16.91 -21.68 24.57
CA ASP A 4 16.24 -20.66 25.36
C ASP A 4 15.44 -19.75 24.43
N SER A 5 14.12 -19.89 24.43
CA SER A 5 13.18 -19.08 23.65
C SER A 5 12.88 -17.76 24.37
N SER A 6 13.88 -17.05 24.84
CA SER A 6 13.68 -15.72 25.41
C SER A 6 13.29 -14.78 24.26
N ILE A 7 12.00 -14.47 24.16
CA ILE A 7 11.47 -13.46 23.25
C ILE A 7 12.08 -12.11 23.66
N ILE A 8 12.95 -11.58 22.80
CA ILE A 8 13.51 -10.23 22.97
C ILE A 8 12.35 -9.24 22.81
N SER A 9 11.93 -8.64 23.92
CA SER A 9 10.84 -7.66 23.88
C SER A 9 11.30 -6.34 23.26
N ARG A 10 10.36 -5.57 22.70
CA ARG A 10 10.57 -4.22 22.13
C ARG A 10 11.40 -3.29 23.03
N ALA A 11 11.29 -3.43 24.34
CA ALA A 11 12.04 -2.64 25.33
C ALA A 11 13.56 -2.92 25.29
N ASN A 12 13.97 -4.10 24.84
CA ASN A 12 15.38 -4.52 24.79
C ASN A 12 16.03 -4.22 23.43
N LEU A 13 15.25 -3.86 22.40
CA LEU A 13 15.73 -3.63 21.04
C LEU A 13 16.04 -2.16 20.71
N SER A 14 15.72 -1.23 21.60
CA SER A 14 15.90 0.21 21.36
C SER A 14 17.36 0.67 21.15
N GLY A 15 18.32 -0.21 21.35
CA GLY A 15 19.75 0.07 21.15
C GLY A 15 20.43 -0.70 20.00
N LEU A 16 19.74 -1.63 19.33
CA LEU A 16 20.35 -2.56 18.37
C LEU A 16 20.47 -2.02 16.95
N VAL A 17 19.57 -1.13 16.54
CA VAL A 17 19.65 -0.46 15.24
C VAL A 17 19.70 1.05 15.44
N PRO A 18 20.79 1.72 15.08
CA PRO A 18 20.86 3.17 15.16
C PRO A 18 19.72 3.84 14.39
N GLU A 19 19.07 4.84 14.98
CA GLU A 19 17.92 5.55 14.37
C GLU A 19 18.17 6.05 12.93
N PRO A 20 19.38 6.59 12.58
CA PRO A 20 19.64 6.98 11.19
C PRO A 20 19.61 5.81 10.22
N VAL A 21 20.10 4.62 10.60
CA VAL A 21 20.10 3.41 9.76
C VAL A 21 18.67 2.90 9.54
N ALA A 22 17.86 2.88 10.60
CA ALA A 22 16.43 2.50 10.47
C ALA A 22 15.67 3.44 9.56
N ARG A 23 15.96 4.73 9.62
CA ARG A 23 15.33 5.74 8.74
C ARG A 23 15.74 5.58 7.29
N GLU A 24 17.00 5.28 7.00
CA GLU A 24 17.52 5.01 5.66
C GLU A 24 16.88 3.76 5.04
N ILE A 25 16.74 2.68 5.79
CA ILE A 25 16.06 1.46 5.35
C ILE A 25 14.61 1.74 5.03
N MET A 26 13.89 2.49 5.86
CA MET A 26 12.49 2.85 5.62
C MET A 26 12.33 3.74 4.38
N GLN A 27 13.23 4.68 4.14
CA GLN A 27 13.23 5.50 2.92
C GLN A 27 13.47 4.63 1.69
N GLY A 28 14.45 3.74 1.73
CA GLY A 28 14.71 2.77 0.66
C GLY A 28 13.51 1.87 0.37
N ALA A 29 12.81 1.38 1.40
CA ALA A 29 11.61 0.56 1.20
C ALA A 29 10.47 1.34 0.49
N VAL A 30 10.32 2.63 0.78
CA VAL A 30 9.34 3.49 0.07
C VAL A 30 9.75 3.71 -1.39
N GLU A 31 11.04 3.83 -1.68
CA GLU A 31 11.55 4.00 -3.04
C GLU A 31 11.41 2.72 -3.88
N GLU A 32 11.59 1.55 -3.26
CA GLU A 32 11.48 0.25 -3.92
C GLU A 32 10.02 -0.23 -4.12
N SER A 33 9.10 0.17 -3.24
CA SER A 33 7.70 -0.20 -3.34
C SER A 33 6.98 0.60 -4.44
N ALA A 34 6.36 -0.10 -5.40
CA ALA A 34 5.55 0.51 -6.44
C ALA A 34 4.28 1.17 -5.88
N VAL A 35 3.61 0.50 -4.93
CA VAL A 35 2.38 1.00 -4.30
C VAL A 35 2.64 2.22 -3.44
N LEU A 36 3.69 2.22 -2.63
CA LEU A 36 4.00 3.35 -1.75
C LEU A 36 4.40 4.62 -2.53
N ARG A 37 5.01 4.46 -3.70
CA ARG A 37 5.33 5.60 -4.61
C ARG A 37 4.10 6.22 -5.24
N VAL A 38 3.07 5.40 -5.50
CA VAL A 38 1.83 5.84 -6.16
C VAL A 38 0.81 6.31 -5.13
N GLY A 39 0.78 5.67 -3.97
CA GLY A 39 -0.18 5.91 -2.89
C GLY A 39 -0.05 7.30 -2.25
N ARG A 40 -1.18 7.79 -1.73
CA ARG A 40 -1.20 9.03 -0.94
C ARG A 40 -0.78 8.73 0.51
N LYS A 41 0.28 9.37 0.96
CA LYS A 41 0.72 9.27 2.36
C LYS A 41 -0.28 9.99 3.28
N LEU A 42 -0.78 9.29 4.28
CA LEU A 42 -1.56 9.83 5.37
C LEU A 42 -0.64 10.39 6.48
N PRO A 43 -1.17 11.24 7.40
CA PRO A 43 -0.42 11.67 8.58
C PRO A 43 0.06 10.47 9.40
N ASN A 44 1.21 10.61 10.04
CA ASN A 44 1.78 9.54 10.85
C ASN A 44 0.84 9.21 12.01
N MET A 45 0.69 7.91 12.28
CA MET A 45 -0.08 7.43 13.43
C MET A 45 0.66 7.72 14.74
N THR A 46 -0.06 8.18 15.73
CA THR A 46 0.48 8.45 17.08
C THR A 46 0.27 7.30 18.06
N SER A 47 -0.54 6.32 17.68
CA SER A 47 -0.86 5.12 18.48
C SER A 47 -1.02 3.91 17.55
N GLY A 48 -0.99 2.71 18.14
CA GLY A 48 -1.18 1.45 17.39
C GLY A 48 -2.53 1.33 16.68
N THR A 49 -3.52 2.15 17.06
CA THR A 49 -4.83 2.22 16.40
C THR A 49 -5.25 3.68 16.27
N GLN A 50 -5.69 4.06 15.08
CA GLN A 50 -6.20 5.40 14.79
C GLN A 50 -7.49 5.33 14.00
N SER A 51 -8.45 6.21 14.30
CA SER A 51 -9.69 6.33 13.53
C SER A 51 -9.59 7.52 12.58
N ILE A 52 -10.00 7.31 11.33
CA ILE A 52 -10.16 8.36 10.34
C ILE A 52 -11.63 8.50 9.96
N ASN A 53 -12.08 9.73 9.76
CA ASN A 53 -13.41 10.00 9.24
C ASN A 53 -13.34 9.97 7.72
N VAL A 54 -14.21 9.18 7.10
CA VAL A 54 -14.37 9.09 5.66
C VAL A 54 -15.75 9.62 5.32
N LEU A 55 -15.82 10.50 4.32
CA LEU A 55 -17.10 11.01 3.82
C LEU A 55 -17.79 9.87 3.07
N ASP A 56 -18.99 9.52 3.53
CA ASP A 56 -19.78 8.42 2.98
C ASP A 56 -20.83 8.94 1.99
N MET A 57 -21.40 10.12 2.26
CA MET A 57 -22.40 10.74 1.42
C MET A 57 -22.07 12.22 1.21
N LEU A 58 -22.05 12.62 -0.06
CA LEU A 58 -21.91 14.02 -0.44
C LEU A 58 -23.24 14.76 -0.28
N PRO A 59 -23.21 16.03 0.17
CA PRO A 59 -24.40 16.86 0.16
C PRO A 59 -24.85 17.13 -1.29
N THR A 60 -26.15 17.14 -1.51
CA THR A 60 -26.73 17.46 -2.83
C THR A 60 -26.85 18.98 -2.98
N ALA A 61 -26.26 19.52 -4.03
CA ALA A 61 -26.45 20.90 -4.42
C ALA A 61 -27.53 21.01 -5.49
N TYR A 62 -28.33 22.09 -5.44
CA TYR A 62 -29.39 22.37 -6.41
C TYR A 62 -29.49 23.88 -6.66
N PHE A 63 -29.98 24.24 -7.82
CA PHE A 63 -30.27 25.62 -8.14
C PHE A 63 -31.63 26.05 -7.56
N VAL A 64 -31.67 27.25 -6.97
CA VAL A 64 -32.91 27.83 -6.42
C VAL A 64 -33.41 28.84 -7.42
N ASP A 65 -34.73 28.74 -7.77
CA ASP A 65 -35.38 29.64 -8.70
C ASP A 65 -35.82 30.91 -7.98
N GLY A 66 -35.05 31.97 -8.10
CA GLY A 66 -35.30 33.30 -7.54
C GLY A 66 -35.42 33.36 -6.01
N ASP A 67 -35.90 34.49 -5.49
CA ASP A 67 -36.00 34.73 -4.03
C ASP A 67 -37.09 33.89 -3.33
N ALA A 68 -38.07 33.37 -4.07
CA ALA A 68 -39.19 32.59 -3.55
C ALA A 68 -38.99 31.05 -3.67
N GLY A 69 -37.86 30.61 -4.24
CA GLY A 69 -37.57 29.20 -4.43
C GLY A 69 -37.39 28.45 -3.11
N PHE A 70 -37.94 27.23 -3.04
CA PHE A 70 -37.82 26.35 -1.87
C PHE A 70 -36.36 25.92 -1.67
N LYS A 71 -35.80 26.19 -0.49
CA LYS A 71 -34.46 25.72 -0.07
C LYS A 71 -34.63 24.37 0.60
N GLN A 72 -34.12 23.32 -0.04
CA GLN A 72 -34.10 21.97 0.52
C GLN A 72 -32.86 21.76 1.39
N THR A 73 -32.99 20.97 2.45
CA THR A 73 -31.89 20.56 3.28
C THR A 73 -31.24 19.29 2.70
N SER A 74 -29.93 19.27 2.56
CA SER A 74 -29.19 18.06 2.23
C SER A 74 -28.50 17.49 3.47
N SER A 75 -28.42 16.17 3.56
CA SER A 75 -27.70 15.47 4.62
C SER A 75 -26.31 15.06 4.16
N GLN A 76 -25.38 15.04 5.11
CA GLN A 76 -24.01 14.56 4.90
C GLN A 76 -23.73 13.47 5.94
N ALA A 77 -23.22 12.33 5.50
CA ALA A 77 -22.88 11.24 6.38
C ALA A 77 -21.36 11.01 6.43
N TRP A 78 -20.86 10.74 7.63
CA TRP A 78 -19.45 10.42 7.88
C TRP A 78 -19.34 9.05 8.53
N THR A 79 -18.51 8.20 7.97
CA THR A 79 -18.19 6.90 8.53
C THR A 79 -16.80 6.89 9.12
N LYS A 80 -16.64 6.31 10.31
CA LYS A 80 -15.33 6.14 10.95
C LYS A 80 -14.72 4.82 10.51
N LYS A 81 -13.52 4.88 9.92
CA LYS A 81 -12.72 3.70 9.64
C LYS A 81 -11.52 3.66 10.58
N LYS A 82 -11.25 2.46 11.13
CA LYS A 82 -10.10 2.23 11.99
C LYS A 82 -8.90 1.79 11.15
N LEU A 83 -7.75 2.36 11.46
CA LEU A 83 -6.45 1.96 10.95
C LEU A 83 -5.70 1.26 12.08
N TYR A 84 -5.00 0.19 11.75
CA TYR A 84 -4.14 -0.57 12.65
C TYR A 84 -2.70 -0.44 12.18
N ALA A 85 -1.78 -0.21 13.12
CA ALA A 85 -0.36 -0.22 12.82
C ALA A 85 0.14 -1.66 12.87
N GLU A 86 0.69 -2.12 11.78
CA GLU A 86 1.28 -3.44 11.64
C GLU A 86 2.80 -3.33 11.51
N GLU A 87 3.49 -4.43 11.77
CA GLU A 87 4.94 -4.49 11.81
C GLU A 87 5.46 -5.42 10.70
N VAL A 88 6.39 -4.91 9.91
CA VAL A 88 7.14 -5.71 8.94
C VAL A 88 8.54 -5.96 9.51
N ALA A 89 8.97 -7.21 9.56
CA ALA A 89 10.27 -7.59 10.09
C ALA A 89 11.07 -8.41 9.09
N VAL A 90 12.40 -8.19 9.07
CA VAL A 90 13.37 -8.99 8.32
C VAL A 90 14.48 -9.43 9.27
N ILE A 91 14.82 -10.71 9.25
CA ILE A 91 15.90 -11.27 10.04
C ILE A 91 16.94 -11.86 9.08
N ILE A 92 18.16 -11.37 9.14
CA ILE A 92 19.28 -11.87 8.34
C ILE A 92 20.35 -12.40 9.30
N PRO A 93 20.56 -13.72 9.36
CA PRO A 93 21.66 -14.28 10.16
C PRO A 93 23.00 -14.06 9.44
N ILE A 94 23.90 -13.32 10.05
CA ILE A 94 25.27 -13.12 9.55
C ILE A 94 26.22 -13.77 10.57
N PRO A 95 27.04 -14.75 10.17
CA PRO A 95 28.04 -15.35 11.06
C PRO A 95 29.08 -14.31 11.50
N GLU A 96 29.42 -14.29 12.79
CA GLU A 96 30.39 -13.34 13.38
C GLU A 96 31.76 -13.44 12.70
N ALA A 97 32.22 -14.65 12.39
CA ALA A 97 33.47 -14.88 11.67
C ALA A 97 33.55 -14.16 10.31
N VAL A 98 32.40 -13.98 9.62
CA VAL A 98 32.38 -13.26 8.35
C VAL A 98 32.48 -11.76 8.56
N LEU A 99 31.97 -11.24 9.68
CA LEU A 99 32.11 -9.82 10.03
C LEU A 99 33.53 -9.45 10.42
N ASP A 100 34.26 -10.36 11.13
CA ASP A 100 35.60 -10.12 11.61
C ASP A 100 36.67 -10.28 10.52
N ASP A 101 36.48 -11.22 9.59
CA ASP A 101 37.46 -11.56 8.54
C ASP A 101 37.29 -10.77 7.23
N SER A 102 36.21 -10.01 7.06
CA SER A 102 35.95 -9.32 5.80
C SER A 102 36.38 -7.84 5.82
N ASN A 103 37.27 -7.48 4.90
CA ASN A 103 37.51 -6.07 4.52
C ASN A 103 36.37 -5.50 3.64
N TYR A 104 35.26 -6.24 3.53
CA TYR A 104 34.16 -5.91 2.66
C TYR A 104 33.00 -5.29 3.46
N ASP A 105 32.41 -4.20 2.96
CA ASP A 105 31.26 -3.54 3.60
C ASP A 105 29.98 -4.37 3.42
N ILE A 106 29.83 -5.39 4.27
CA ILE A 106 28.66 -6.27 4.29
C ILE A 106 27.37 -5.47 4.53
N TRP A 107 27.44 -4.44 5.37
CA TRP A 107 26.27 -3.61 5.68
C TRP A 107 25.81 -2.78 4.50
N GLY A 108 26.72 -2.27 3.68
CA GLY A 108 26.42 -1.56 2.44
C GLY A 108 25.66 -2.44 1.43
N GLU A 109 25.96 -3.74 1.39
CA GLU A 109 25.26 -4.70 0.52
C GLU A 109 23.92 -5.17 1.11
N VAL A 110 23.84 -5.33 2.42
CA VAL A 110 22.66 -5.89 3.08
C VAL A 110 21.51 -4.89 3.16
N ARG A 111 21.77 -3.61 3.40
CA ARG A 111 20.75 -2.56 3.53
C ARG A 111 19.83 -2.45 2.33
N PRO A 112 20.32 -2.35 1.08
CA PRO A 112 19.45 -2.27 -0.09
C PRO A 112 18.57 -3.52 -0.24
N ARG A 113 19.10 -4.70 0.09
CA ARG A 113 18.36 -5.97 0.05
C ARG A 113 17.21 -6.02 1.06
N ILE A 114 17.44 -5.47 2.26
CA ILE A 114 16.38 -5.34 3.27
C ILE A 114 15.28 -4.40 2.76
N SER A 115 15.65 -3.26 2.21
CA SER A 115 14.70 -2.27 1.67
C SER A 115 13.87 -2.86 0.52
N GLU A 116 14.51 -3.55 -0.42
CA GLU A 116 13.84 -4.26 -1.51
C GLU A 116 12.88 -5.34 -0.99
N ALA A 117 13.31 -6.18 -0.04
CA ALA A 117 12.47 -7.22 0.54
C ALA A 117 11.25 -6.64 1.26
N MET A 118 11.41 -5.57 2.02
CA MET A 118 10.31 -4.87 2.69
C MET A 118 9.33 -4.26 1.68
N GLY A 119 9.83 -3.56 0.66
CA GLY A 119 9.01 -2.98 -0.40
C GLY A 119 8.18 -4.03 -1.14
N LYS A 120 8.83 -5.13 -1.52
CA LYS A 120 8.17 -6.25 -2.19
C LYS A 120 7.09 -6.91 -1.32
N THR A 121 7.36 -7.11 -0.03
CA THR A 121 6.37 -7.69 0.90
C THR A 121 5.14 -6.79 1.04
N ILE A 122 5.34 -5.48 1.13
CA ILE A 122 4.25 -4.51 1.21
C ILE A 122 3.44 -4.50 -0.08
N ASP A 123 4.09 -4.51 -1.25
CA ASP A 123 3.42 -4.54 -2.54
C ASP A 123 2.58 -5.81 -2.71
N GLN A 124 3.13 -6.98 -2.36
CA GLN A 124 2.41 -8.25 -2.40
C GLN A 124 1.19 -8.28 -1.49
N ALA A 125 1.32 -7.73 -0.28
CA ALA A 125 0.22 -7.67 0.67
C ALA A 125 -0.91 -6.73 0.21
N ILE A 126 -0.57 -5.55 -0.32
CA ILE A 126 -1.57 -4.56 -0.74
C ILE A 126 -2.23 -4.94 -2.07
N LEU A 127 -1.45 -5.38 -3.07
CA LEU A 127 -1.99 -5.68 -4.39
C LEU A 127 -2.72 -7.03 -4.42
N PHE A 128 -2.11 -8.07 -3.84
CA PHE A 128 -2.55 -9.46 -4.00
C PHE A 128 -3.04 -10.12 -2.70
N GLY A 129 -2.98 -9.44 -1.56
CA GLY A 129 -3.36 -10.02 -0.26
C GLY A 129 -2.39 -11.06 0.29
N VAL A 130 -1.25 -11.30 -0.39
CA VAL A 130 -0.29 -12.33 -0.01
C VAL A 130 0.48 -11.91 1.25
N GLY A 131 0.27 -12.67 2.35
CA GLY A 131 0.89 -12.36 3.64
C GLY A 131 0.33 -11.12 4.31
N ALA A 132 -0.81 -10.59 3.85
CA ALA A 132 -1.46 -9.44 4.47
C ALA A 132 -1.89 -9.75 5.91
N PRO A 133 -1.74 -8.80 6.86
CA PRO A 133 -2.27 -8.93 8.21
C PRO A 133 -3.79 -9.08 8.20
N SER A 134 -4.35 -9.88 9.09
CA SER A 134 -5.80 -10.12 9.21
C SER A 134 -6.61 -8.86 9.58
N THR A 135 -5.95 -7.81 10.02
CA THR A 135 -6.53 -6.50 10.33
C THR A 135 -6.70 -5.61 9.12
N TRP A 136 -6.04 -5.95 8.00
CA TRP A 136 -6.18 -5.25 6.75
C TRP A 136 -7.46 -5.68 6.04
N ARG A 137 -7.92 -4.84 5.14
CA ARG A 137 -9.02 -5.16 4.23
C ARG A 137 -8.51 -6.03 3.09
N ASP A 138 -9.45 -6.51 2.29
CA ASP A 138 -9.19 -7.21 1.05
C ASP A 138 -8.20 -6.43 0.18
N SER A 139 -7.40 -7.15 -0.57
CA SER A 139 -6.41 -6.58 -1.48
C SER A 139 -7.06 -5.69 -2.56
N ILE A 140 -6.25 -4.91 -3.26
CA ILE A 140 -6.74 -4.06 -4.35
C ILE A 140 -7.37 -4.92 -5.45
N ILE A 141 -6.74 -6.06 -5.79
CA ILE A 141 -7.25 -6.97 -6.82
C ILE A 141 -8.54 -7.63 -6.38
N GLU A 142 -8.62 -8.19 -5.17
CA GLU A 142 -9.86 -8.78 -4.64
C GLU A 142 -11.00 -7.75 -4.61
N THR A 143 -10.70 -6.52 -4.19
CA THR A 143 -11.70 -5.43 -4.19
C THR A 143 -12.17 -5.07 -5.60
N ALA A 144 -11.28 -5.11 -6.60
CA ALA A 144 -11.63 -4.86 -8.00
C ALA A 144 -12.47 -6.00 -8.60
N GLU A 145 -12.16 -7.25 -8.26
CA GLU A 145 -12.93 -8.43 -8.66
C GLU A 145 -14.35 -8.37 -8.07
N ASP A 146 -14.48 -8.08 -6.79
CA ASP A 146 -15.78 -7.93 -6.10
C ASP A 146 -16.62 -6.79 -6.69
N ALA A 147 -15.97 -5.73 -7.15
CA ALA A 147 -16.63 -4.60 -7.81
C ALA A 147 -16.89 -4.81 -9.31
N ASN A 148 -16.54 -5.97 -9.88
CA ASN A 148 -16.63 -6.24 -11.31
C ASN A 148 -15.80 -5.27 -12.18
N MET A 149 -14.70 -4.75 -11.64
CA MET A 149 -13.77 -3.82 -12.31
C MET A 149 -12.56 -4.53 -12.88
N VAL A 150 -12.75 -5.71 -13.48
CA VAL A 150 -11.70 -6.51 -14.09
C VAL A 150 -11.99 -6.65 -15.57
N VAL A 151 -10.99 -6.37 -16.40
CA VAL A 151 -11.06 -6.56 -17.85
C VAL A 151 -10.19 -7.77 -18.21
N GLU A 152 -10.83 -8.83 -18.71
CA GLU A 152 -10.11 -10.02 -19.19
C GLU A 152 -9.39 -9.73 -20.51
N TYR A 153 -8.18 -10.24 -20.64
CA TYR A 153 -7.35 -10.11 -21.82
C TYR A 153 -6.90 -11.49 -22.31
N ASP A 154 -7.21 -11.80 -23.55
CA ASP A 154 -6.73 -12.99 -24.25
C ASP A 154 -5.70 -12.58 -25.31
N GLU A 155 -4.44 -12.97 -25.12
CA GLU A 155 -3.32 -12.64 -26.00
C GLU A 155 -3.53 -13.09 -27.45
N GLN A 156 -4.37 -14.10 -27.71
CA GLN A 156 -4.61 -14.64 -29.04
C GLN A 156 -5.74 -13.95 -29.81
N SER A 157 -6.69 -13.36 -29.12
CA SER A 157 -7.91 -12.81 -29.72
C SER A 157 -8.09 -11.32 -29.51
N ASP A 158 -7.47 -10.74 -28.50
CA ASP A 158 -7.68 -9.35 -28.10
C ASP A 158 -6.56 -8.42 -28.56
N ASP A 159 -6.92 -7.19 -28.91
CA ASP A 159 -5.98 -6.10 -29.12
C ASP A 159 -5.71 -5.41 -27.77
N LEU A 160 -4.47 -5.47 -27.30
CA LEU A 160 -4.04 -4.86 -26.05
C LEU A 160 -4.37 -3.35 -25.99
N TYR A 161 -4.23 -2.63 -27.10
CA TYR A 161 -4.55 -1.20 -27.15
C TYR A 161 -6.04 -0.95 -26.89
N GLN A 162 -6.91 -1.73 -27.49
CA GLN A 162 -8.36 -1.64 -27.29
C GLN A 162 -8.74 -2.01 -25.85
N LYS A 163 -8.13 -3.04 -25.28
CA LYS A 163 -8.39 -3.46 -23.89
C LYS A 163 -7.89 -2.45 -22.85
N LEU A 164 -6.87 -1.69 -23.16
CA LEU A 164 -6.37 -0.63 -22.25
C LEU A 164 -7.15 0.68 -22.41
N LEU A 165 -7.31 1.16 -23.67
CA LEU A 165 -7.76 2.51 -24.01
C LEU A 165 -9.10 2.55 -24.73
N GLY A 166 -9.66 1.41 -25.12
CA GLY A 166 -10.97 1.35 -25.80
C GLY A 166 -12.14 1.74 -24.90
N VAL A 167 -13.32 1.84 -25.48
CA VAL A 167 -14.56 2.24 -24.78
C VAL A 167 -14.91 1.27 -23.63
N ASP A 168 -14.65 -0.04 -23.83
CA ASP A 168 -14.85 -1.07 -22.80
C ASP A 168 -13.49 -1.49 -22.17
N GLY A 169 -12.48 -0.62 -22.23
CA GLY A 169 -11.14 -0.89 -21.76
C GLY A 169 -10.94 -0.60 -20.28
N LEU A 170 -9.76 -0.93 -19.78
CA LEU A 170 -9.40 -0.79 -18.38
C LEU A 170 -9.54 0.64 -17.85
N LEU A 171 -9.14 1.65 -18.65
CA LEU A 171 -9.28 3.05 -18.24
C LEU A 171 -10.75 3.48 -18.22
N ALA A 172 -11.53 3.09 -19.23
CA ALA A 172 -12.95 3.41 -19.30
C ALA A 172 -13.72 2.84 -18.09
N THR A 173 -13.45 1.61 -17.69
CA THR A 173 -14.07 0.98 -16.51
C THR A 173 -13.89 1.80 -15.24
N VAL A 174 -12.67 2.35 -15.03
CA VAL A 174 -12.38 3.18 -13.85
C VAL A 174 -13.03 4.57 -13.97
N GLU A 175 -13.07 5.16 -15.18
CA GLU A 175 -13.66 6.46 -15.42
C GLU A 175 -15.20 6.42 -15.34
N GLU A 176 -15.84 5.35 -15.77
CA GLU A 176 -17.28 5.12 -15.62
C GLU A 176 -17.71 5.00 -14.15
N ALA A 177 -16.82 4.50 -13.30
CA ALA A 177 -17.00 4.52 -11.84
C ALA A 177 -16.84 5.92 -11.22
N GLY A 178 -16.54 6.95 -12.02
CA GLY A 178 -16.38 8.35 -11.58
C GLY A 178 -15.00 8.70 -11.06
N TYR A 179 -14.00 7.87 -11.31
CA TYR A 179 -12.62 8.13 -10.89
C TYR A 179 -11.74 8.54 -12.05
N ASN A 180 -10.86 9.52 -11.82
CA ASN A 180 -9.89 9.97 -12.81
C ASN A 180 -8.61 9.15 -12.67
N VAL A 181 -8.18 8.47 -13.73
CA VAL A 181 -6.96 7.68 -13.74
C VAL A 181 -5.74 8.60 -13.83
N THR A 182 -4.92 8.61 -12.79
CA THR A 182 -3.72 9.44 -12.73
C THR A 182 -2.43 8.65 -12.92
N ARG A 183 -2.45 7.36 -12.63
CA ARG A 183 -1.28 6.47 -12.71
C ARG A 183 -1.70 5.04 -13.03
N VAL A 184 -0.82 4.33 -13.72
CA VAL A 184 -0.97 2.92 -14.07
C VAL A 184 0.21 2.15 -13.49
N LEU A 185 -0.06 1.02 -12.86
CA LEU A 185 0.93 0.04 -12.45
C LEU A 185 0.85 -1.14 -13.41
N SER A 186 1.96 -1.52 -14.00
CA SER A 186 2.04 -2.65 -14.91
C SER A 186 3.28 -3.49 -14.63
N ASP A 187 3.24 -4.74 -15.05
CA ASP A 187 4.44 -5.56 -15.12
C ASP A 187 5.42 -5.01 -16.18
N ILE A 188 6.71 -5.30 -15.99
CA ILE A 188 7.78 -4.86 -16.90
C ILE A 188 7.63 -5.45 -18.32
N SER A 189 6.95 -6.59 -18.45
CA SER A 189 6.67 -7.25 -19.73
C SER A 189 5.69 -6.47 -20.61
N MET A 190 4.95 -5.51 -20.06
CA MET A 190 4.02 -4.63 -20.80
C MET A 190 4.69 -3.38 -21.40
N ARG A 191 6.01 -3.35 -21.49
CA ARG A 191 6.77 -2.24 -22.08
C ARG A 191 6.92 -2.37 -23.58
#